data_18892d4af450213cd270882515a5eaad
#
_entry.id   18892d4af450213cd270882515a5eaad
#
_cell.length_a   1.000
_cell.length_b   1.000
_cell.length_c   1.000
_cell.angle_alpha   90.00
_cell.angle_beta   90.00
_cell.angle_gamma   90.00
#
_symmetry.space_group_name_H-M   'P 1'
#
loop_
_entity.id
_entity.type
_entity.pdbx_description
1 polymer ?
#
loop_
_entity_poly.entity_id
_entity_poly.type
_entity_poly.pdbx_seq_one_letter_code
_entity_poly.pdbx_strand_id
1 'polypeptide(L)'
;DDYQKVKRRIDAEVAAIKHDPRYRNLRRDQLQAVALVSLVTGQRATSRTPAEVIIHIGLDSINGTPGAPKFGEYLDGSPIPVETIRRHACDADIIPAVLNGDGMPLDVGRAQRLATKEQRHALRSMHRTCSVGDCNTAFDRCEIHHSLEWTAHQGPTDLKYLFPVCSHHHHRLHEGRWRAQLDPSTRQLTVTYPDGTLHSRSRPDLLTNAPAA
;
A
#
# COMPACT_ATOMS: atom_id res chain seq x y z
N ASP A 1 -36.11 11.41 0.37
CA ASP A 1 -34.98 12.26 0.68
C ASP A 1 -33.78 11.40 1.09
N ASP A 2 -32.64 11.57 0.39
CA ASP A 2 -31.46 10.72 0.56
C ASP A 2 -30.79 10.90 1.94
N TYR A 3 -30.85 12.10 2.51
CA TYR A 3 -30.43 12.33 3.89
C TYR A 3 -31.13 11.41 4.88
N GLN A 4 -32.45 11.24 4.76
CA GLN A 4 -33.20 10.37 5.64
C GLN A 4 -32.86 8.89 5.46
N LYS A 5 -32.55 8.48 4.22
CA LYS A 5 -32.10 7.11 3.92
C LYS A 5 -30.75 6.83 4.57
N VAL A 6 -29.77 7.74 4.39
CA VAL A 6 -28.43 7.63 4.99
C VAL A 6 -28.53 7.62 6.51
N LYS A 7 -29.28 8.56 7.09
CA LYS A 7 -29.47 8.64 8.54
C LYS A 7 -30.05 7.34 9.13
N ARG A 8 -31.11 6.81 8.51
CA ARG A 8 -31.72 5.54 8.94
C ARG A 8 -30.74 4.37 8.87
N ARG A 9 -29.88 4.35 7.84
CA ARG A 9 -28.90 3.28 7.69
C ARG A 9 -27.81 3.36 8.77
N ILE A 10 -27.33 4.57 9.08
CA ILE A 10 -26.38 4.79 10.18
C ILE A 10 -27.02 4.41 11.52
N ASP A 11 -28.24 4.86 11.80
CA ASP A 11 -28.93 4.55 13.06
C ASP A 11 -29.17 3.03 13.24
N ALA A 12 -29.46 2.31 12.16
CA ALA A 12 -29.60 0.85 12.19
C ALA A 12 -28.25 0.15 12.51
N GLU A 13 -27.15 0.62 11.94
CA GLU A 13 -25.81 0.07 12.23
C GLU A 13 -25.39 0.40 13.67
N VAL A 14 -25.65 1.63 14.15
CA VAL A 14 -25.44 2.01 15.56
C VAL A 14 -26.23 1.09 16.51
N ALA A 15 -27.47 0.77 16.18
CA ALA A 15 -28.28 -0.14 16.99
C ALA A 15 -27.68 -1.56 17.05
N ALA A 16 -27.02 -2.00 15.98
CA ALA A 16 -26.36 -3.30 15.92
C ALA A 16 -25.09 -3.37 16.77
N ILE A 17 -24.33 -2.26 16.86
CA ILE A 17 -23.02 -2.24 17.53
C ILE A 17 -23.04 -1.70 18.96
N LYS A 18 -24.08 -0.99 19.39
CA LYS A 18 -24.13 -0.28 20.70
C LYS A 18 -23.95 -1.19 21.93
N HIS A 19 -24.21 -2.49 21.80
CA HIS A 19 -24.06 -3.47 22.89
C HIS A 19 -22.73 -4.26 22.77
N ASP A 20 -21.94 -4.02 21.76
CA ASP A 20 -20.64 -4.66 21.62
C ASP A 20 -19.65 -4.12 22.67
N PRO A 21 -18.99 -5.00 23.46
CA PRO A 21 -18.04 -4.59 24.49
C PRO A 21 -16.95 -3.64 24.01
N ARG A 22 -16.55 -3.73 22.75
CA ARG A 22 -15.52 -2.87 22.13
C ARG A 22 -15.93 -1.40 22.06
N TYR A 23 -17.24 -1.13 21.99
CA TYR A 23 -17.79 0.22 21.78
C TYR A 23 -18.58 0.75 22.99
N ARG A 24 -18.62 0.01 24.11
CA ARG A 24 -19.43 0.35 25.29
C ARG A 24 -19.14 1.74 25.89
N ASN A 25 -17.93 2.24 25.70
CA ASN A 25 -17.49 3.53 26.24
C ASN A 25 -17.62 4.68 25.22
N LEU A 26 -18.11 4.40 24.02
CA LEU A 26 -18.27 5.41 22.98
C LEU A 26 -19.59 6.17 23.17
N ARG A 27 -19.52 7.48 22.94
CA ARG A 27 -20.71 8.33 22.83
C ARG A 27 -21.44 8.06 21.52
N ARG A 28 -22.67 8.55 21.43
CA ARG A 28 -23.54 8.33 20.26
C ARG A 28 -22.90 8.86 18.95
N ASP A 29 -22.30 10.03 19.00
CA ASP A 29 -21.60 10.63 17.86
C ASP A 29 -20.42 9.77 17.38
N GLN A 30 -19.67 9.21 18.31
CA GLN A 30 -18.56 8.28 18.01
C GLN A 30 -19.08 6.95 17.44
N LEU A 31 -20.19 6.43 17.98
CA LEU A 31 -20.86 5.24 17.41
C LEU A 31 -21.36 5.49 15.99
N GLN A 32 -21.87 6.68 15.70
CA GLN A 32 -22.30 7.07 14.35
C GLN A 32 -21.11 7.14 13.38
N ALA A 33 -19.96 7.65 13.82
CA ALA A 33 -18.74 7.66 13.03
C ALA A 33 -18.25 6.24 12.70
N VAL A 34 -18.23 5.34 13.70
CA VAL A 34 -17.89 3.92 13.50
C VAL A 34 -18.86 3.26 12.51
N ALA A 35 -20.16 3.50 12.68
CA ALA A 35 -21.20 2.95 11.81
C ALA A 35 -21.04 3.45 10.36
N LEU A 36 -20.74 4.73 10.17
CA LEU A 36 -20.51 5.31 8.84
C LEU A 36 -19.32 4.66 8.16
N VAL A 37 -18.18 4.54 8.86
CA VAL A 37 -16.99 3.86 8.34
C VAL A 37 -17.31 2.42 7.94
N SER A 38 -18.02 1.67 8.80
CA SER A 38 -18.44 0.30 8.53
C SER A 38 -19.27 0.19 7.24
N LEU A 39 -20.24 1.10 7.06
CA LEU A 39 -21.10 1.11 5.88
C LEU A 39 -20.36 1.47 4.60
N VAL A 40 -19.40 2.41 4.66
CA VAL A 40 -18.62 2.86 3.50
C VAL A 40 -17.59 1.82 3.08
N THR A 41 -16.94 1.17 4.04
CA THR A 41 -15.90 0.16 3.76
C THR A 41 -16.47 -1.21 3.44
N GLY A 42 -17.78 -1.43 3.63
CA GLY A 42 -18.42 -2.74 3.51
C GLY A 42 -18.00 -3.74 4.59
N GLN A 43 -17.21 -3.31 5.55
CA GLN A 43 -16.80 -4.11 6.71
C GLN A 43 -17.86 -3.90 7.80
N ARG A 44 -18.51 -4.97 8.22
CA ARG A 44 -19.38 -4.88 9.39
C ARG A 44 -18.53 -4.47 10.60
N ALA A 45 -19.00 -3.49 11.38
CA ALA A 45 -18.32 -3.06 12.61
C ALA A 45 -18.07 -4.21 13.61
N THR A 46 -18.75 -5.34 13.41
CA THR A 46 -18.56 -6.61 14.11
C THR A 46 -17.52 -7.53 13.45
N SER A 47 -17.04 -7.21 12.23
CA SER A 47 -16.03 -8.01 11.54
C SER A 47 -14.67 -7.86 12.22
N ARG A 48 -14.02 -9.00 12.48
CA ARG A 48 -12.64 -9.06 13.03
C ARG A 48 -11.55 -8.89 11.97
N THR A 49 -11.92 -8.60 10.72
CA THR A 49 -10.88 -8.35 9.71
C THR A 49 -10.22 -7.01 10.06
N PRO A 50 -8.97 -7.01 10.54
CA PRO A 50 -8.28 -5.77 10.87
C PRO A 50 -8.13 -4.92 9.62
N ALA A 51 -8.37 -3.63 9.74
CA ALA A 51 -8.03 -2.68 8.69
C ALA A 51 -6.51 -2.66 8.55
N GLU A 52 -6.03 -2.89 7.33
CA GLU A 52 -4.61 -2.80 7.04
C GLU A 52 -4.26 -1.35 6.77
N VAL A 53 -3.36 -0.80 7.59
CA VAL A 53 -2.88 0.58 7.47
C VAL A 53 -1.37 0.55 7.26
N ILE A 54 -0.90 1.19 6.20
CA ILE A 54 0.53 1.36 5.95
C ILE A 54 0.97 2.72 6.46
N ILE A 55 1.99 2.72 7.30
CA ILE A 55 2.57 3.92 7.90
C ILE A 55 4.09 3.87 7.66
N HIS A 56 4.63 4.95 7.12
CA HIS A 56 6.07 5.16 7.01
C HIS A 56 6.54 5.94 8.23
N ILE A 57 7.53 5.41 8.92
CA ILE A 57 8.12 6.05 10.08
C ILE A 57 9.59 5.66 10.22
N GLY A 58 10.42 6.63 10.56
CA GLY A 58 11.82 6.36 10.89
C GLY A 58 11.95 5.54 12.16
N LEU A 59 12.89 4.60 12.18
CA LEU A 59 13.16 3.76 13.36
C LEU A 59 13.51 4.62 14.59
N ASP A 60 14.28 5.69 14.41
CA ASP A 60 14.62 6.63 15.47
C ASP A 60 13.40 7.32 16.09
N SER A 61 12.40 7.63 15.25
CA SER A 61 11.13 8.22 15.70
C SER A 61 10.32 7.25 16.56
N ILE A 62 10.25 5.98 16.15
CA ILE A 62 9.55 4.93 16.93
C ILE A 62 10.27 4.65 18.26
N ASN A 63 11.60 4.63 18.25
CA ASN A 63 12.43 4.40 19.43
C ASN A 63 12.49 5.62 20.37
N GLY A 64 12.02 6.79 19.92
CA GLY A 64 12.03 8.01 20.73
C GLY A 64 13.41 8.64 20.85
N THR A 65 14.29 8.46 19.86
CA THR A 65 15.62 9.07 19.83
C THR A 65 15.49 10.60 19.92
N PRO A 66 16.25 11.29 20.81
CA PRO A 66 16.21 12.73 20.91
C PRO A 66 16.52 13.41 19.57
N GLY A 67 15.67 14.35 19.15
CA GLY A 67 15.81 15.06 17.88
C GLY A 67 15.16 14.38 16.67
N ALA A 68 14.73 13.12 16.81
CA ALA A 68 14.00 12.44 15.73
C ALA A 68 12.61 13.06 15.51
N PRO A 69 12.07 13.04 14.27
CA PRO A 69 10.71 13.50 13.98
C PRO A 69 9.67 12.81 14.87
N LYS A 70 8.69 13.57 15.36
CA LYS A 70 7.61 13.04 16.22
C LYS A 70 6.38 12.62 15.42
N PHE A 71 6.55 12.31 14.17
CA PHE A 71 5.47 11.88 13.28
C PHE A 71 5.97 10.86 12.27
N GLY A 72 5.07 10.02 11.79
CA GLY A 72 5.19 9.21 10.58
C GLY A 72 4.24 9.74 9.53
N GLU A 73 4.13 9.04 8.41
CA GLU A 73 3.25 9.41 7.30
C GLU A 73 2.41 8.20 6.86
N TYR A 74 1.16 8.45 6.56
CA TYR A 74 0.34 7.49 5.81
C TYR A 74 0.82 7.38 4.36
N LEU A 75 0.33 6.38 3.63
CA LEU A 75 0.68 6.16 2.23
C LEU A 75 0.34 7.36 1.31
N ASP A 76 -0.68 8.14 1.66
CA ASP A 76 -1.07 9.37 0.96
C ASP A 76 -0.20 10.59 1.33
N GLY A 77 0.78 10.43 2.23
CA GLY A 77 1.67 11.48 2.71
C GLY A 77 1.10 12.32 3.86
N SER A 78 -0.11 12.03 4.33
CA SER A 78 -0.67 12.74 5.50
C SER A 78 0.08 12.35 6.78
N PRO A 79 0.43 13.33 7.65
CA PRO A 79 1.20 13.05 8.86
C PRO A 79 0.36 12.36 9.94
N ILE A 80 1.00 11.49 10.70
CA ILE A 80 0.42 10.82 11.87
C ILE A 80 1.39 10.94 13.07
N PRO A 81 0.94 11.41 14.25
CA PRO A 81 1.78 11.49 15.44
C PRO A 81 2.30 10.12 15.90
N VAL A 82 3.54 10.07 16.36
CA VAL A 82 4.18 8.83 16.86
C VAL A 82 3.38 8.18 17.98
N GLU A 83 2.79 8.95 18.88
CA GLU A 83 1.94 8.44 19.97
C GLU A 83 0.70 7.72 19.43
N THR A 84 0.14 8.20 18.34
CA THR A 84 -0.98 7.53 17.67
C THR A 84 -0.54 6.22 17.03
N ILE A 85 0.64 6.19 16.40
CA ILE A 85 1.24 4.97 15.85
C ILE A 85 1.48 3.94 16.95
N ARG A 86 2.09 4.34 18.07
CA ARG A 86 2.33 3.46 19.23
C ARG A 86 1.02 2.90 19.80
N ARG A 87 -0.02 3.72 19.88
CA ARG A 87 -1.34 3.27 20.35
C ARG A 87 -1.95 2.22 19.40
N HIS A 88 -1.87 2.43 18.09
CA HIS A 88 -2.33 1.44 17.11
C HIS A 88 -1.50 0.14 17.19
N ALA A 89 -0.21 0.25 17.41
CA ALA A 89 0.69 -0.90 17.52
C ALA A 89 0.41 -1.80 18.76
N CYS A 90 -0.28 -1.30 19.77
CA CYS A 90 -0.62 -2.11 20.96
C CYS A 90 -1.62 -3.23 20.67
N ASP A 91 -2.52 -3.05 19.67
CA ASP A 91 -3.59 -4.00 19.35
C ASP A 91 -3.55 -4.47 17.88
N ALA A 92 -2.45 -4.21 17.16
CA ALA A 92 -2.30 -4.55 15.75
C ALA A 92 -1.17 -5.56 15.52
N ASP A 93 -1.34 -6.41 14.52
CA ASP A 93 -0.24 -7.19 13.98
C ASP A 93 0.68 -6.24 13.20
N ILE A 94 1.91 -6.08 13.67
CA ILE A 94 2.92 -5.22 13.03
C ILE A 94 3.68 -6.05 12.01
N ILE A 95 3.59 -5.64 10.73
CA ILE A 95 4.41 -6.20 9.65
C ILE A 95 5.50 -5.19 9.32
N PRO A 96 6.74 -5.35 9.85
CA PRO A 96 7.82 -4.42 9.54
C PRO A 96 8.28 -4.63 8.09
N ALA A 97 8.35 -3.54 7.32
CA ALA A 97 9.04 -3.50 6.04
C ALA A 97 10.23 -2.56 6.16
N VAL A 98 11.45 -3.11 6.17
CA VAL A 98 12.68 -2.31 6.24
C VAL A 98 13.07 -1.92 4.83
N LEU A 99 13.06 -0.62 4.54
CA LEU A 99 13.35 -0.09 3.21
C LEU A 99 14.85 0.22 2.98
N ASN A 100 15.66 0.22 4.04
CA ASN A 100 17.10 0.49 3.97
C ASN A 100 17.89 -0.65 4.62
N GLY A 101 18.74 -1.28 3.83
CA GLY A 101 19.64 -2.35 4.25
C GLY A 101 19.73 -3.45 3.20
N ASP A 102 20.79 -4.23 3.21
CA ASP A 102 21.05 -5.35 2.30
C ASP A 102 20.06 -6.52 2.43
N GLY A 103 19.00 -6.32 3.21
CA GLY A 103 17.95 -7.30 3.48
C GLY A 103 16.65 -6.98 2.77
N MET A 104 16.55 -7.34 1.52
CA MET A 104 15.27 -7.43 0.79
C MET A 104 14.88 -8.91 0.69
N PRO A 105 14.26 -9.51 1.73
CA PRO A 105 14.17 -10.96 1.87
C PRO A 105 12.92 -11.57 1.24
N LEU A 106 12.32 -10.95 0.25
CA LEU A 106 11.08 -11.45 -0.35
C LEU A 106 11.33 -12.06 -1.73
N ASP A 107 12.42 -12.82 -1.85
CA ASP A 107 12.73 -13.61 -3.03
C ASP A 107 12.11 -15.01 -2.85
N VAL A 108 11.12 -15.36 -3.65
CA VAL A 108 10.47 -16.68 -3.65
C VAL A 108 10.86 -17.52 -4.86
N GLY A 109 11.72 -17.01 -5.70
CA GLY A 109 12.20 -17.71 -6.90
C GLY A 109 11.05 -18.07 -7.83
N ARG A 110 10.99 -19.35 -8.22
CA ARG A 110 9.92 -19.88 -9.07
C ARG A 110 8.93 -20.79 -8.33
N ALA A 111 8.95 -20.79 -7.00
CA ALA A 111 7.99 -21.56 -6.20
C ALA A 111 6.54 -21.07 -6.38
N GLN A 112 6.38 -19.76 -6.65
CA GLN A 112 5.06 -19.15 -6.90
C GLN A 112 5.14 -18.21 -8.09
N ARG A 113 4.12 -18.24 -8.96
CA ARG A 113 4.01 -17.33 -10.10
C ARG A 113 3.50 -15.95 -9.69
N LEU A 114 2.53 -15.88 -8.79
CA LEU A 114 1.93 -14.63 -8.37
C LEU A 114 2.71 -14.05 -7.18
N ALA A 115 2.84 -12.73 -7.14
CA ALA A 115 3.42 -12.04 -6.00
C ALA A 115 2.68 -12.42 -4.71
N THR A 116 3.44 -12.75 -3.66
CA THR A 116 2.89 -13.09 -2.34
C THR A 116 2.25 -11.86 -1.69
N LYS A 117 1.50 -12.09 -0.61
CA LYS A 117 0.92 -10.99 0.18
C LYS A 117 2.01 -10.06 0.72
N GLU A 118 3.09 -10.64 1.22
CA GLU A 118 4.26 -9.93 1.77
C GLU A 118 4.98 -9.09 0.70
N GLN A 119 5.14 -9.64 -0.50
CA GLN A 119 5.70 -8.90 -1.63
C GLN A 119 4.80 -7.75 -2.06
N ARG A 120 3.47 -7.95 -2.06
CA ARG A 120 2.52 -6.86 -2.33
C ARG A 120 2.60 -5.77 -1.26
N HIS A 121 2.75 -6.11 0.02
CA HIS A 121 2.94 -5.15 1.11
C HIS A 121 4.23 -4.35 0.91
N ALA A 122 5.35 -5.03 0.61
CA ALA A 122 6.62 -4.37 0.35
C ALA A 122 6.54 -3.43 -0.86
N LEU A 123 5.90 -3.86 -1.96
CA LEU A 123 5.69 -2.99 -3.13
C LEU A 123 4.77 -1.81 -2.82
N ARG A 124 3.71 -2.02 -2.04
CA ARG A 124 2.80 -0.97 -1.61
C ARG A 124 3.48 0.08 -0.73
N SER A 125 4.44 -0.32 0.10
CA SER A 125 5.23 0.62 0.88
C SER A 125 6.25 1.40 0.05
N MET A 126 6.59 0.96 -1.16
CA MET A 126 7.49 1.65 -2.08
C MET A 126 6.76 2.50 -3.12
N HIS A 127 5.53 2.13 -3.50
CA HIS A 127 4.78 2.74 -4.61
C HIS A 127 3.39 3.17 -4.16
N ARG A 128 3.05 4.42 -4.35
CA ARG A 128 1.69 4.95 -4.13
C ARG A 128 0.77 4.67 -5.32
N THR A 129 1.36 4.61 -6.51
CA THR A 129 0.64 4.54 -7.79
C THR A 129 1.27 3.52 -8.74
N CYS A 130 0.72 3.41 -9.94
CA CYS A 130 1.31 2.69 -11.07
C CYS A 130 2.74 3.19 -11.35
N SER A 131 3.67 2.27 -11.62
CA SER A 131 5.09 2.59 -11.81
C SER A 131 5.42 3.17 -13.20
N VAL A 132 4.47 3.29 -14.11
CA VAL A 132 4.74 3.76 -15.48
C VAL A 132 4.50 5.26 -15.60
N GLY A 133 5.59 6.03 -15.75
CA GLY A 133 5.53 7.48 -15.94
C GLY A 133 4.78 8.21 -14.83
N ASP A 134 4.04 9.24 -15.20
CA ASP A 134 3.24 10.08 -14.28
C ASP A 134 1.82 9.53 -14.07
N CYS A 135 1.66 8.21 -14.11
CA CYS A 135 0.35 7.56 -13.97
C CYS A 135 -0.14 7.61 -12.52
N ASN A 136 -1.25 8.30 -12.28
CA ASN A 136 -1.86 8.49 -10.97
C ASN A 136 -2.82 7.38 -10.54
N THR A 137 -2.84 6.23 -11.22
CA THR A 137 -3.68 5.10 -10.82
C THR A 137 -3.16 4.53 -9.50
N ALA A 138 -3.97 4.58 -8.45
CA ALA A 138 -3.59 4.11 -7.11
C ALA A 138 -3.13 2.65 -7.12
N PHE A 139 -2.16 2.31 -6.27
CA PHE A 139 -1.57 0.97 -6.14
C PHE A 139 -2.61 -0.14 -6.01
N ASP A 140 -3.70 0.10 -5.27
CA ASP A 140 -4.76 -0.90 -5.04
C ASP A 140 -5.51 -1.32 -6.33
N ARG A 141 -5.38 -0.51 -7.39
CA ARG A 141 -5.91 -0.80 -8.73
C ARG A 141 -4.83 -1.32 -9.67
N CYS A 142 -3.64 -1.63 -9.15
CA CYS A 142 -2.52 -2.14 -9.92
C CYS A 142 -2.39 -3.65 -9.78
N GLU A 143 -1.94 -4.26 -10.86
CA GLU A 143 -1.45 -5.63 -10.90
C GLU A 143 0.06 -5.63 -10.72
N ILE A 144 0.62 -6.72 -10.21
CA ILE A 144 2.07 -6.85 -10.07
C ILE A 144 2.62 -7.53 -11.32
N HIS A 145 3.51 -6.83 -12.00
CA HIS A 145 4.14 -7.28 -13.23
C HIS A 145 5.60 -7.71 -12.98
N HIS A 146 6.04 -8.75 -13.70
CA HIS A 146 7.42 -9.22 -13.69
C HIS A 146 8.24 -8.49 -14.77
N SER A 147 9.32 -7.82 -14.41
CA SER A 147 10.25 -7.22 -15.39
C SER A 147 10.98 -8.26 -16.23
N LEU A 148 11.19 -9.46 -15.67
CA LEU A 148 11.60 -10.66 -16.40
C LEU A 148 10.35 -11.55 -16.49
N GLU A 149 9.75 -11.64 -17.67
CA GLU A 149 8.52 -12.40 -17.86
C GLU A 149 8.64 -13.84 -17.39
N TRP A 150 7.67 -14.28 -16.58
CA TRP A 150 7.63 -15.61 -16.00
C TRP A 150 7.70 -16.74 -17.05
N THR A 151 7.01 -16.58 -18.16
CA THR A 151 6.89 -17.60 -19.20
C THR A 151 8.00 -17.50 -20.22
N ALA A 152 8.22 -16.31 -20.77
CA ALA A 152 9.17 -16.11 -21.86
C ALA A 152 10.64 -16.14 -21.40
N HIS A 153 10.90 -15.61 -20.20
CA HIS A 153 12.27 -15.45 -19.69
C HIS A 153 12.57 -16.27 -18.45
N GLN A 154 11.64 -17.15 -18.04
CA GLN A 154 11.73 -17.92 -16.80
C GLN A 154 12.04 -17.05 -15.57
N GLY A 155 11.52 -15.81 -15.57
CA GLY A 155 11.78 -14.83 -14.54
C GLY A 155 11.29 -15.31 -13.16
N PRO A 156 12.06 -15.08 -12.08
CA PRO A 156 11.62 -15.41 -10.73
C PRO A 156 10.60 -14.37 -10.21
N THR A 157 9.81 -14.79 -9.24
CA THR A 157 8.93 -13.90 -8.48
C THR A 157 9.70 -13.32 -7.29
N ASP A 158 10.83 -12.70 -7.56
CA ASP A 158 11.64 -12.01 -6.56
C ASP A 158 11.29 -10.53 -6.54
N LEU A 159 11.20 -9.93 -5.36
CA LEU A 159 10.74 -8.55 -5.18
C LEU A 159 11.49 -7.55 -6.09
N LYS A 160 12.80 -7.78 -6.29
CA LYS A 160 13.66 -6.92 -7.13
C LYS A 160 13.26 -6.88 -8.61
N TYR A 161 12.46 -7.85 -9.08
CA TYR A 161 11.96 -7.92 -10.46
C TYR A 161 10.48 -7.56 -10.58
N LEU A 162 9.82 -7.20 -9.48
CA LEU A 162 8.39 -6.92 -9.45
C LEU A 162 8.11 -5.42 -9.38
N PHE A 163 7.08 -4.97 -10.07
CA PHE A 163 6.60 -3.59 -10.00
C PHE A 163 5.09 -3.50 -10.28
N PRO A 164 4.39 -2.52 -9.68
CA PRO A 164 2.94 -2.35 -9.88
C PRO A 164 2.64 -1.63 -11.18
N VAL A 165 1.66 -2.12 -11.93
CA VAL A 165 1.15 -1.49 -13.16
C VAL A 165 -0.37 -1.49 -13.17
N CYS A 166 -1.00 -0.39 -13.60
CA CYS A 166 -2.45 -0.36 -13.80
C CYS A 166 -2.85 -1.21 -15.03
N SER A 167 -4.11 -1.59 -15.11
CA SER A 167 -4.63 -2.43 -16.19
C SER A 167 -4.31 -1.85 -17.58
N HIS A 168 -4.41 -0.52 -17.79
CA HIS A 168 -4.06 0.12 -19.04
C HIS A 168 -2.58 -0.14 -19.44
N HIS A 169 -1.64 0.13 -18.55
CA HIS A 169 -0.22 -0.07 -18.83
C HIS A 169 0.15 -1.55 -18.89
N HIS A 170 -0.54 -2.42 -18.13
CA HIS A 170 -0.37 -3.87 -18.21
C HIS A 170 -0.70 -4.39 -19.63
N HIS A 171 -1.83 -3.95 -20.21
CA HIS A 171 -2.16 -4.25 -21.61
C HIS A 171 -1.12 -3.72 -22.60
N ARG A 172 -0.60 -2.51 -22.39
CA ARG A 172 0.44 -1.94 -23.27
C ARG A 172 1.72 -2.75 -23.25
N LEU A 173 2.11 -3.27 -22.10
CA LEU A 173 3.29 -4.12 -21.95
C LEU A 173 3.09 -5.49 -22.63
N HIS A 174 1.93 -6.13 -22.44
CA HIS A 174 1.69 -7.47 -23.01
C HIS A 174 1.24 -7.44 -24.48
N GLU A 175 0.31 -6.59 -24.83
CA GLU A 175 -0.34 -6.57 -26.15
C GLU A 175 0.18 -5.43 -27.02
N GLY A 176 0.53 -4.29 -26.43
CA GLY A 176 1.02 -3.10 -27.11
C GLY A 176 2.49 -3.14 -27.45
N ARG A 177 3.19 -4.24 -27.18
CA ARG A 177 4.64 -4.43 -27.43
C ARG A 177 5.55 -3.37 -26.79
N TRP A 178 5.08 -2.70 -25.73
CA TRP A 178 5.94 -1.84 -24.95
C TRP A 178 6.95 -2.70 -24.17
N ARG A 179 8.12 -2.16 -23.91
CA ARG A 179 9.15 -2.87 -23.15
C ARG A 179 9.39 -2.18 -21.84
N ALA A 180 9.44 -2.96 -20.76
CA ALA A 180 9.75 -2.50 -19.41
C ALA A 180 11.06 -3.14 -18.95
N GLN A 181 12.01 -2.32 -18.52
CA GLN A 181 13.27 -2.77 -17.92
C GLN A 181 13.36 -2.16 -16.51
N LEU A 182 13.41 -3.03 -15.51
CA LEU A 182 13.61 -2.65 -14.12
C LEU A 182 15.05 -2.96 -13.72
N ASP A 183 15.77 -1.94 -13.30
CA ASP A 183 17.08 -2.12 -12.68
C ASP A 183 16.86 -2.65 -11.24
N PRO A 184 17.31 -3.86 -10.90
CA PRO A 184 17.04 -4.45 -9.59
C PRO A 184 17.77 -3.75 -8.44
N SER A 185 18.87 -3.03 -8.72
CA SER A 185 19.67 -2.34 -7.70
C SER A 185 19.13 -0.95 -7.38
N THR A 186 18.76 -0.19 -8.39
CA THR A 186 18.29 1.20 -8.25
C THR A 186 16.78 1.31 -8.23
N ARG A 187 16.06 0.22 -8.55
CA ARG A 187 14.61 0.19 -8.74
C ARG A 187 14.12 1.15 -9.82
N GLN A 188 15.00 1.60 -10.72
CA GLN A 188 14.62 2.45 -11.84
C GLN A 188 13.90 1.62 -12.91
N LEU A 189 12.65 1.97 -13.18
CA LEU A 189 11.86 1.42 -14.27
C LEU A 189 12.04 2.29 -15.52
N THR A 190 12.49 1.70 -16.62
CA THR A 190 12.54 2.34 -17.94
C THR A 190 11.51 1.67 -18.83
N VAL A 191 10.60 2.46 -19.40
CA VAL A 191 9.59 1.98 -20.33
C VAL A 191 9.81 2.61 -21.69
N THR A 192 9.80 1.78 -22.75
CA THR A 192 9.98 2.21 -24.14
C THR A 192 8.80 1.76 -25.00
N TYR A 193 8.52 2.56 -26.04
CA TYR A 193 7.59 2.23 -27.09
C TYR A 193 8.12 1.08 -27.98
N PRO A 194 7.27 0.49 -28.87
CA PRO A 194 7.67 -0.59 -29.76
C PRO A 194 8.81 -0.22 -30.73
N ASP A 195 8.94 1.05 -31.09
CA ASP A 195 10.00 1.60 -31.94
C ASP A 195 11.33 1.82 -31.19
N GLY A 196 11.35 1.55 -29.87
CA GLY A 196 12.52 1.75 -29.01
C GLY A 196 12.65 3.15 -28.43
N THR A 197 11.78 4.10 -28.79
CA THR A 197 11.82 5.43 -28.19
C THR A 197 11.41 5.39 -26.71
N LEU A 198 11.97 6.26 -25.89
CA LEU A 198 11.70 6.33 -24.46
C LEU A 198 10.27 6.84 -24.22
N HIS A 199 9.48 6.06 -23.46
CA HIS A 199 8.20 6.53 -22.91
C HIS A 199 8.44 7.23 -21.59
N SER A 200 9.06 6.56 -20.61
CA SER A 200 9.24 7.09 -19.26
C SER A 200 10.41 6.43 -18.52
N ARG A 201 10.92 7.16 -17.54
CA ARG A 201 11.78 6.64 -16.47
C ARG A 201 11.20 7.03 -15.13
N SER A 202 11.02 6.08 -14.25
CA SER A 202 10.43 6.27 -12.93
C SER A 202 11.18 5.48 -11.87
N ARG A 203 11.06 5.91 -10.63
CA ARG A 203 11.54 5.19 -9.44
C ARG A 203 10.39 5.12 -8.44
N PRO A 204 10.47 4.22 -7.45
CA PRO A 204 9.48 4.20 -6.37
C PRO A 204 9.37 5.57 -5.69
N ASP A 205 8.13 6.01 -5.45
CA ASP A 205 7.81 7.34 -4.91
C ASP A 205 8.52 7.64 -3.58
N LEU A 206 8.73 6.61 -2.78
CA LEU A 206 9.28 6.74 -1.43
C LEU A 206 10.82 6.68 -1.38
N LEU A 207 11.46 6.17 -2.43
CA LEU A 207 12.92 6.19 -2.54
C LEU A 207 13.45 7.54 -3.04
N THR A 208 12.59 8.36 -3.67
CA THR A 208 12.97 9.69 -4.14
C THR A 208 13.01 10.74 -3.04
N ASN A 209 12.35 10.48 -1.90
CA ASN A 209 12.26 11.39 -0.75
C ASN A 209 13.24 11.05 0.38
N ALA A 210 14.10 10.04 0.22
CA ALA A 210 15.18 9.80 1.18
C ALA A 210 16.20 10.95 1.04
N PRO A 211 16.54 11.69 2.13
CA PRO A 211 17.64 12.66 2.08
C PRO A 211 18.89 11.91 1.62
N ALA A 212 19.59 12.51 0.66
CA ALA A 212 20.90 12.00 0.24
C ALA A 212 21.79 11.91 1.47
N ALA A 213 22.33 10.72 1.72
CA ALA A 213 23.26 10.44 2.82
C ALA A 213 24.56 11.18 2.62
#